data_43597e20078b46cecc5153aad99f938a
#
_entry.id   43597e20078b46cecc5153aad99f938a
#
_cell.length_a   1.000
_cell.length_b   1.000
_cell.length_c   1.000
_cell.angle_alpha   90.00
_cell.angle_beta   90.00
_cell.angle_gamma   90.00
#
_symmetry.space_group_name_H-M   'P 1'
#
loop_
_entity.id
_entity.type
_entity.pdbx_description
1 polymer ?
#
loop_
_entity_poly.entity_id
_entity_poly.type
_entity_poly.pdbx_seq_one_letter_code
_entity_poly.pdbx_strand_id
1 'polypeptide(L)'
;MTIDRCRTLLVAFTVLCALATQALALPKTVIILRHGEKENDFALCKIGVDRSLALAAQYLGQGATQSLFASGERPAAFFAITLHTLELASPAATTWELPVTTFSVVPLPKIDLTPQLNLRTQQAVGALMDDPRYDGKTVVMVWEHHHIADRSLELKFPDQKVTLRQLLNLDKLPDVPETWPGRTYDYFWIVEFGTDGLRVPVSFKMVRQQFTGPFANVPSNEWGKREKLPLGNKCLP
;
A
#
# COMPACT_ATOMS: atom_id res chain seq x y z
N MET A 1 70.46 -23.03 41.70
CA MET A 1 69.42 -23.84 41.03
C MET A 1 68.09 -23.25 41.40
N THR A 2 67.64 -22.26 40.64
CA THR A 2 66.42 -21.47 40.87
C THR A 2 65.47 -21.78 39.74
N ILE A 3 64.32 -22.35 40.07
CA ILE A 3 63.25 -22.71 39.13
C ILE A 3 62.26 -21.54 39.02
N ASP A 4 62.27 -20.84 37.91
CA ASP A 4 61.32 -19.81 37.59
C ASP A 4 59.99 -20.44 37.20
N ARG A 5 58.96 -20.10 37.96
CA ARG A 5 57.56 -20.48 37.68
C ARG A 5 56.97 -19.42 36.74
N CYS A 6 56.88 -19.76 35.45
CA CYS A 6 56.12 -19.01 34.48
C CYS A 6 54.62 -19.16 34.76
N ARG A 7 53.97 -18.08 35.24
CA ARG A 7 52.50 -18.01 35.41
C ARG A 7 51.89 -17.58 34.10
N THR A 8 51.33 -18.53 33.36
CA THR A 8 50.53 -18.27 32.18
C THR A 8 49.14 -17.72 32.60
N LEU A 9 48.92 -16.41 32.36
CA LEU A 9 47.64 -15.79 32.50
C LEU A 9 46.77 -16.18 31.30
N LEU A 10 45.78 -17.03 31.51
CA LEU A 10 44.72 -17.30 30.52
C LEU A 10 43.70 -16.12 30.59
N VAL A 11 43.79 -15.22 29.60
CA VAL A 11 42.76 -14.21 29.38
C VAL A 11 41.61 -14.88 28.63
N ALA A 12 40.56 -15.22 29.37
CA ALA A 12 39.30 -15.67 28.76
C ALA A 12 38.60 -14.48 28.11
N PHE A 13 38.70 -14.39 26.79
CA PHE A 13 37.98 -13.41 25.97
C PHE A 13 36.54 -13.93 25.79
N THR A 14 35.65 -13.54 26.68
CA THR A 14 34.21 -13.78 26.57
C THR A 14 33.69 -12.85 25.46
N VAL A 15 33.59 -13.37 24.24
CA VAL A 15 32.86 -12.71 23.16
C VAL A 15 31.36 -12.80 23.51
N LEU A 16 30.85 -11.74 24.09
CA LEU A 16 29.41 -11.55 24.29
C LEU A 16 28.82 -11.25 22.91
N CYS A 17 28.38 -12.28 22.17
CA CYS A 17 27.52 -12.12 21.01
C CYS A 17 26.19 -11.54 21.50
N ALA A 18 26.08 -10.23 21.51
CA ALA A 18 24.81 -9.56 21.58
C ALA A 18 24.03 -9.95 20.31
N LEU A 19 23.15 -10.94 20.43
CA LEU A 19 22.10 -11.19 19.46
C LEU A 19 21.21 -9.95 19.47
N ALA A 20 21.57 -8.96 18.67
CA ALA A 20 20.66 -7.88 18.34
C ALA A 20 19.47 -8.54 17.65
N THR A 21 18.40 -8.78 18.38
CA THR A 21 17.09 -9.06 17.78
C THR A 21 16.79 -7.85 16.93
N GLN A 22 16.99 -7.99 15.60
CA GLN A 22 16.53 -6.96 14.68
C GLN A 22 15.01 -6.88 14.89
N ALA A 23 14.58 -5.82 15.57
CA ALA A 23 13.16 -5.49 15.58
C ALA A 23 12.73 -5.41 14.11
N LEU A 24 11.75 -6.22 13.74
CA LEU A 24 11.20 -6.18 12.39
C LEU A 24 10.68 -4.76 12.16
N ALA A 25 11.23 -4.10 11.14
CA ALA A 25 10.78 -2.79 10.73
C ALA A 25 9.38 -2.93 10.13
N LEU A 26 8.36 -2.43 10.83
CA LEU A 26 6.98 -2.49 10.35
C LEU A 26 6.44 -1.08 10.14
N PRO A 27 5.70 -0.82 9.07
CA PRO A 27 4.98 0.43 8.92
C PRO A 27 3.96 0.55 10.08
N LYS A 28 3.76 1.76 10.59
CA LYS A 28 2.69 2.02 11.56
C LYS A 28 1.33 1.91 10.88
N THR A 29 1.20 2.52 9.70
CA THR A 29 -0.05 2.59 8.96
C THR A 29 0.19 2.34 7.48
N VAL A 30 -0.67 1.53 6.86
CA VAL A 30 -0.72 1.37 5.42
C VAL A 30 -2.09 1.83 4.93
N ILE A 31 -2.11 2.86 4.07
CA ILE A 31 -3.32 3.35 3.43
C ILE A 31 -3.38 2.76 2.03
N ILE A 32 -4.37 1.94 1.77
CA ILE A 32 -4.54 1.24 0.48
C ILE A 32 -5.74 1.82 -0.24
N LEU A 33 -5.58 2.14 -1.51
CA LEU A 33 -6.67 2.49 -2.40
C LEU A 33 -6.41 1.91 -3.78
N ARG A 34 -7.49 1.75 -4.56
CA ARG A 34 -7.37 1.27 -5.94
C ARG A 34 -7.08 2.42 -6.89
N HIS A 35 -6.70 2.08 -8.14
CA HIS A 35 -6.65 3.04 -9.24
C HIS A 35 -7.98 3.78 -9.42
N GLY A 36 -7.95 4.94 -10.03
CA GLY A 36 -9.14 5.68 -10.45
C GLY A 36 -9.78 5.11 -11.72
N GLU A 37 -10.82 5.78 -12.21
CA GLU A 37 -11.51 5.45 -13.44
C GLU A 37 -10.57 5.59 -14.64
N LYS A 38 -10.53 4.58 -15.51
CA LYS A 38 -9.57 4.47 -16.63
C LYS A 38 -10.19 4.88 -17.96
N GLU A 39 -9.39 5.50 -18.80
CA GLU A 39 -9.70 5.67 -20.22
C GLU A 39 -9.28 4.42 -21.02
N ASN A 40 -8.13 3.84 -20.64
CA ASN A 40 -7.55 2.65 -21.26
C ASN A 40 -6.61 1.96 -20.28
N ASP A 41 -5.84 0.98 -20.74
CA ASP A 41 -4.92 0.24 -19.89
C ASP A 41 -3.72 1.06 -19.37
N PHE A 42 -3.50 2.27 -19.91
CA PHE A 42 -2.34 3.10 -19.61
C PHE A 42 -2.66 4.36 -18.81
N ALA A 43 -3.87 4.93 -18.98
CA ALA A 43 -4.22 6.25 -18.47
C ALA A 43 -5.56 6.28 -17.76
N LEU A 44 -5.69 7.21 -16.80
CA LEU A 44 -6.95 7.58 -16.20
C LEU A 44 -7.81 8.35 -17.20
N CYS A 45 -9.12 8.18 -17.13
CA CYS A 45 -10.05 9.09 -17.80
C CYS A 45 -10.17 10.40 -17.00
N LYS A 46 -10.87 11.39 -17.57
CA LYS A 46 -11.03 12.68 -16.90
C LYS A 46 -11.55 12.57 -15.46
N ILE A 47 -12.48 11.67 -15.19
CA ILE A 47 -13.02 11.48 -13.83
C ILE A 47 -11.94 10.92 -12.91
N GLY A 48 -11.14 9.96 -13.37
CA GLY A 48 -10.01 9.45 -12.61
C GLY A 48 -8.93 10.51 -12.35
N VAL A 49 -8.67 11.40 -13.31
CA VAL A 49 -7.77 12.56 -13.10
C VAL A 49 -8.36 13.52 -12.08
N ASP A 50 -9.65 13.87 -12.18
CA ASP A 50 -10.32 14.72 -11.20
C ASP A 50 -10.28 14.08 -9.80
N ARG A 51 -10.44 12.74 -9.69
CA ARG A 51 -10.26 12.00 -8.44
C ARG A 51 -8.84 12.11 -7.90
N SER A 52 -7.82 12.01 -8.74
CA SER A 52 -6.43 12.13 -8.28
C SER A 52 -6.13 13.50 -7.66
N LEU A 53 -6.64 14.57 -8.26
CA LEU A 53 -6.54 15.94 -7.73
C LEU A 53 -7.36 16.12 -6.44
N ALA A 54 -8.57 15.55 -6.38
CA ALA A 54 -9.41 15.57 -5.20
C ALA A 54 -8.77 14.82 -4.02
N LEU A 55 -8.17 13.67 -4.27
CA LEU A 55 -7.42 12.90 -3.27
C LEU A 55 -6.23 13.70 -2.71
N ALA A 56 -5.50 14.38 -3.57
CA ALA A 56 -4.40 15.26 -3.15
C ALA A 56 -4.91 16.43 -2.29
N ALA A 57 -5.98 17.09 -2.72
CA ALA A 57 -6.50 18.27 -2.03
C ALA A 57 -7.20 17.96 -0.70
N GLN A 58 -7.82 16.78 -0.60
CA GLN A 58 -8.72 16.50 0.53
C GLN A 58 -8.29 15.39 1.47
N TYR A 59 -7.45 14.42 1.02
CA TYR A 59 -7.13 13.25 1.85
C TYR A 59 -5.64 12.97 1.99
N LEU A 60 -4.88 12.96 0.90
CA LEU A 60 -3.54 12.38 0.85
C LEU A 60 -2.42 13.40 0.64
N GLY A 61 -2.73 14.63 0.25
CA GLY A 61 -1.71 15.66 0.02
C GLY A 61 -1.34 16.43 1.29
N GLN A 62 -0.25 17.16 1.22
CA GLN A 62 0.15 18.09 2.27
C GLN A 62 -0.88 19.22 2.38
N GLY A 63 -1.40 19.43 3.58
CA GLY A 63 -2.45 20.43 3.80
C GLY A 63 -3.86 19.99 3.36
N ALA A 64 -4.07 18.70 3.10
CA ALA A 64 -5.38 18.16 2.74
C ALA A 64 -6.43 18.48 3.81
N THR A 65 -7.65 18.88 3.37
CA THR A 65 -8.71 19.41 4.27
C THR A 65 -9.36 18.33 5.15
N GLN A 66 -9.25 17.05 4.76
CA GLN A 66 -9.74 15.86 5.46
C GLN A 66 -8.62 14.83 5.58
N SER A 67 -7.40 15.29 5.93
CA SER A 67 -6.19 14.49 5.92
C SER A 67 -6.39 13.14 6.62
N LEU A 68 -5.90 12.06 6.00
CA LEU A 68 -5.80 10.73 6.60
C LEU A 68 -4.53 10.57 7.46
N PHE A 69 -3.63 11.54 7.41
CA PHE A 69 -2.43 11.56 8.25
C PHE A 69 -2.71 12.31 9.55
N ALA A 70 -2.12 11.85 10.65
CA ALA A 70 -2.17 12.57 11.90
C ALA A 70 -1.52 13.96 11.76
N SER A 71 -1.88 14.88 12.66
CA SER A 71 -1.30 16.23 12.64
C SER A 71 0.23 16.18 12.72
N GLY A 72 0.91 16.81 11.76
CA GLY A 72 2.36 16.81 11.65
C GLY A 72 2.98 15.51 11.08
N GLU A 73 2.18 14.50 10.80
CA GLU A 73 2.66 13.26 10.18
C GLU A 73 2.87 13.46 8.67
N ARG A 74 4.01 12.93 8.18
CA ARG A 74 4.34 12.89 6.75
C ARG A 74 4.35 11.44 6.28
N PRO A 75 3.75 11.10 5.12
CA PRO A 75 3.92 9.77 4.54
C PRO A 75 5.38 9.51 4.23
N ALA A 76 5.83 8.27 4.45
CA ALA A 76 7.19 7.86 4.09
C ALA A 76 7.32 7.57 2.59
N ALA A 77 6.26 7.08 1.96
CA ALA A 77 6.25 6.75 0.55
C ALA A 77 4.84 6.65 -0.04
N PHE A 78 4.77 6.79 -1.34
CA PHE A 78 3.66 6.37 -2.19
C PHE A 78 4.13 5.24 -3.10
N PHE A 79 3.41 4.11 -3.10
CA PHE A 79 3.67 2.95 -3.95
C PHE A 79 2.61 2.84 -5.04
N ALA A 80 3.03 2.46 -6.24
CA ALA A 80 2.14 2.23 -7.38
C ALA A 80 2.58 0.99 -8.17
N ILE A 81 1.64 0.32 -8.88
CA ILE A 81 1.94 -0.93 -9.60
C ILE A 81 1.73 -0.82 -11.12
N THR A 82 0.89 0.08 -11.60
CA THR A 82 0.62 0.31 -13.02
C THR A 82 0.70 1.79 -13.35
N LEU A 83 0.65 2.14 -14.64
CA LEU A 83 0.75 3.54 -15.05
C LEU A 83 -0.41 4.38 -14.51
N HIS A 84 -1.63 3.88 -14.54
CA HIS A 84 -2.79 4.60 -14.00
C HIS A 84 -2.82 4.66 -12.46
N THR A 85 -2.20 3.71 -11.75
CA THR A 85 -2.00 3.84 -10.30
C THR A 85 -0.93 4.87 -9.97
N LEU A 86 0.13 4.96 -10.80
CA LEU A 86 1.13 6.02 -10.72
C LEU A 86 0.49 7.39 -10.96
N GLU A 87 -0.33 7.51 -12.01
CA GLU A 87 -1.03 8.74 -12.33
C GLU A 87 -1.95 9.19 -11.18
N LEU A 88 -2.67 8.26 -10.54
CA LEU A 88 -3.53 8.56 -9.38
C LEU A 88 -2.72 9.02 -8.16
N ALA A 89 -1.57 8.42 -7.88
CA ALA A 89 -0.73 8.71 -6.73
C ALA A 89 0.03 10.04 -6.84
N SER A 90 0.41 10.41 -8.08
CA SER A 90 1.38 11.47 -8.35
C SER A 90 0.99 12.86 -7.80
N PRO A 91 -0.26 13.36 -7.94
CA PRO A 91 -0.62 14.67 -7.40
C PRO A 91 -0.42 14.76 -5.88
N ALA A 92 -0.85 13.73 -5.13
CA ALA A 92 -0.68 13.71 -3.68
C ALA A 92 0.81 13.63 -3.29
N ALA A 93 1.58 12.74 -3.91
CA ALA A 93 3.01 12.59 -3.64
C ALA A 93 3.79 13.90 -3.93
N THR A 94 3.43 14.60 -5.02
CA THR A 94 4.03 15.90 -5.40
C THR A 94 3.86 16.94 -4.31
N THR A 95 2.72 17.02 -3.63
CA THR A 95 2.51 17.99 -2.54
C THR A 95 3.48 17.78 -1.36
N TRP A 96 3.97 16.56 -1.18
CA TRP A 96 4.94 16.18 -0.17
C TRP A 96 6.39 16.22 -0.66
N GLU A 97 6.61 16.58 -1.94
CA GLU A 97 7.93 16.50 -2.59
C GLU A 97 8.52 15.08 -2.51
N LEU A 98 7.65 14.06 -2.64
CA LEU A 98 8.03 12.66 -2.63
C LEU A 98 7.94 12.06 -4.04
N PRO A 99 8.90 11.20 -4.43
CA PRO A 99 8.72 10.37 -5.60
C PRO A 99 7.68 9.27 -5.32
N VAL A 100 7.00 8.82 -6.38
CA VAL A 100 6.22 7.58 -6.29
C VAL A 100 7.14 6.41 -6.58
N THR A 101 7.24 5.47 -5.65
CA THR A 101 7.97 4.21 -5.85
C THR A 101 7.10 3.25 -6.67
N THR A 102 7.58 2.85 -7.84
CA THR A 102 6.81 2.02 -8.76
C THR A 102 7.29 0.57 -8.79
N PHE A 103 6.36 -0.37 -8.68
CA PHE A 103 6.55 -1.79 -8.93
C PHE A 103 5.97 -2.16 -10.30
N SER A 104 6.38 -1.43 -11.31
CA SER A 104 5.68 -1.30 -12.59
C SER A 104 5.40 -2.63 -13.30
N VAL A 105 4.14 -2.79 -13.70
CA VAL A 105 3.70 -3.72 -14.73
C VAL A 105 3.09 -2.89 -15.85
N VAL A 106 3.69 -2.99 -17.03
CA VAL A 106 3.24 -2.27 -18.23
C VAL A 106 2.42 -3.21 -19.09
N PRO A 107 1.21 -2.82 -19.51
CA PRO A 107 0.38 -3.63 -20.39
C PRO A 107 1.10 -3.97 -21.69
N LEU A 108 1.03 -5.25 -22.06
CA LEU A 108 1.52 -5.75 -23.35
C LEU A 108 0.38 -6.43 -24.08
N PRO A 109 0.20 -6.19 -25.39
CA PRO A 109 -0.87 -6.79 -26.18
C PRO A 109 -0.86 -8.33 -26.07
N LYS A 110 -2.02 -8.92 -25.76
CA LYS A 110 -2.26 -10.36 -25.75
C LYS A 110 -1.46 -11.15 -24.69
N ILE A 111 -0.89 -10.47 -23.68
CA ILE A 111 -0.17 -11.12 -22.58
C ILE A 111 -1.04 -11.08 -21.32
N ASP A 112 -1.19 -12.23 -20.65
CA ASP A 112 -1.75 -12.28 -19.29
C ASP A 112 -0.73 -11.68 -18.31
N LEU A 113 -1.07 -10.55 -17.73
CA LEU A 113 -0.20 -9.82 -16.80
C LEU A 113 -0.33 -10.33 -15.36
N THR A 114 -1.24 -11.25 -15.11
CA THR A 114 -1.50 -11.76 -13.74
C THR A 114 -0.22 -12.26 -13.05
N PRO A 115 0.64 -13.07 -13.70
CA PRO A 115 1.87 -13.53 -13.04
C PRO A 115 2.82 -12.39 -12.65
N GLN A 116 2.95 -11.36 -13.50
CA GLN A 116 3.78 -10.20 -13.24
C GLN A 116 3.20 -9.36 -12.09
N LEU A 117 1.89 -9.14 -12.09
CA LEU A 117 1.20 -8.42 -11.02
C LEU A 117 1.32 -9.15 -9.68
N ASN A 118 1.19 -10.49 -9.67
CA ASN A 118 1.43 -11.31 -8.48
C ASN A 118 2.85 -11.07 -7.93
N LEU A 119 3.87 -11.21 -8.79
CA LEU A 119 5.27 -11.03 -8.40
C LEU A 119 5.54 -9.61 -7.88
N ARG A 120 5.05 -8.58 -8.57
CA ARG A 120 5.26 -7.19 -8.17
C ARG A 120 4.54 -6.84 -6.87
N THR A 121 3.35 -7.41 -6.63
CA THR A 121 2.64 -7.24 -5.36
C THR A 121 3.42 -7.87 -4.21
N GLN A 122 3.99 -9.06 -4.40
CA GLN A 122 4.87 -9.70 -3.40
C GLN A 122 6.11 -8.86 -3.12
N GLN A 123 6.78 -8.36 -4.16
CA GLN A 123 7.96 -7.50 -4.02
C GLN A 123 7.66 -6.20 -3.29
N ALA A 124 6.51 -5.58 -3.58
CA ALA A 124 6.10 -4.34 -2.93
C ALA A 124 5.86 -4.54 -1.42
N VAL A 125 5.18 -5.64 -1.06
CA VAL A 125 4.95 -5.94 0.36
C VAL A 125 6.26 -6.35 1.05
N GLY A 126 7.15 -7.10 0.37
CA GLY A 126 8.49 -7.38 0.88
C GLY A 126 9.24 -6.08 1.18
N ALA A 127 9.31 -5.16 0.22
CA ALA A 127 9.95 -3.85 0.42
C ALA A 127 9.29 -3.06 1.57
N LEU A 128 7.96 -3.06 1.66
CA LEU A 128 7.21 -2.37 2.71
C LEU A 128 7.54 -2.91 4.11
N MET A 129 7.65 -4.23 4.26
CA MET A 129 7.75 -4.90 5.55
C MET A 129 9.18 -5.17 6.01
N ASP A 130 10.17 -5.01 5.12
CA ASP A 130 11.57 -5.33 5.39
C ASP A 130 12.50 -4.11 5.37
N ASP A 131 12.04 -2.98 4.80
CA ASP A 131 12.87 -1.78 4.68
C ASP A 131 12.70 -0.88 5.92
N PRO A 132 13.77 -0.64 6.70
CA PRO A 132 13.71 0.17 7.91
C PRO A 132 13.30 1.63 7.68
N ARG A 133 13.34 2.12 6.44
CA ARG A 133 12.84 3.46 6.10
C ARG A 133 11.36 3.63 6.38
N TYR A 134 10.58 2.54 6.42
CA TYR A 134 9.14 2.56 6.65
C TYR A 134 8.75 2.24 8.10
N ASP A 135 9.72 1.91 8.95
CA ASP A 135 9.48 1.57 10.35
C ASP A 135 8.75 2.70 11.11
N GLY A 136 7.62 2.34 11.71
CA GLY A 136 6.76 3.29 12.44
C GLY A 136 6.15 4.40 11.59
N LYS A 137 6.20 4.29 10.25
CA LYS A 137 5.72 5.33 9.31
C LYS A 137 4.42 4.94 8.63
N THR A 138 3.80 5.93 7.99
CA THR A 138 2.65 5.73 7.10
C THR A 138 3.11 5.62 5.65
N VAL A 139 2.63 4.57 4.96
CA VAL A 139 2.86 4.35 3.52
C VAL A 139 1.51 4.28 2.80
N VAL A 140 1.43 4.91 1.63
CA VAL A 140 0.25 4.88 0.77
C VAL A 140 0.50 3.92 -0.39
N MET A 141 -0.42 2.97 -0.62
CA MET A 141 -0.37 2.02 -1.73
C MET A 141 -1.55 2.24 -2.67
N VAL A 142 -1.27 2.66 -3.90
CA VAL A 142 -2.27 2.76 -4.98
C VAL A 142 -2.14 1.53 -5.86
N TRP A 143 -3.16 0.68 -5.89
CA TRP A 143 -3.02 -0.69 -6.39
C TRP A 143 -4.12 -1.11 -7.36
N GLU A 144 -3.93 -2.26 -8.02
CA GLU A 144 -4.98 -2.92 -8.80
C GLU A 144 -5.96 -3.63 -7.86
N HIS A 145 -7.26 -3.42 -8.05
CA HIS A 145 -8.27 -3.93 -7.11
C HIS A 145 -8.25 -5.46 -6.94
N HIS A 146 -7.99 -6.23 -8.02
CA HIS A 146 -7.83 -7.67 -7.94
C HIS A 146 -6.61 -8.08 -7.10
N HIS A 147 -5.57 -7.26 -7.05
CA HIS A 147 -4.39 -7.50 -6.23
C HIS A 147 -4.45 -6.81 -4.85
N ILE A 148 -5.48 -6.00 -4.60
CA ILE A 148 -5.82 -5.61 -3.22
C ILE A 148 -6.51 -6.79 -2.53
N ALA A 149 -7.62 -7.28 -3.09
CA ALA A 149 -8.36 -8.43 -2.61
C ALA A 149 -9.20 -9.03 -3.72
N ASP A 150 -9.06 -10.31 -3.98
CA ASP A 150 -9.89 -11.06 -4.92
C ASP A 150 -9.87 -12.53 -4.58
N ARG A 151 -10.98 -13.03 -4.05
CA ARG A 151 -11.13 -14.42 -3.64
C ARG A 151 -10.89 -15.39 -4.80
N SER A 152 -11.33 -15.06 -6.02
CA SER A 152 -11.12 -15.92 -7.19
C SER A 152 -9.65 -15.97 -7.61
N LEU A 153 -8.93 -14.84 -7.54
CA LEU A 153 -7.49 -14.81 -7.78
C LEU A 153 -6.74 -15.65 -6.73
N GLU A 154 -7.08 -15.49 -5.46
CA GLU A 154 -6.48 -16.26 -4.36
C GLU A 154 -6.67 -17.78 -4.54
N LEU A 155 -7.86 -18.20 -4.97
CA LEU A 155 -8.16 -19.62 -5.27
C LEU A 155 -7.43 -20.14 -6.52
N LYS A 156 -7.15 -19.27 -7.50
CA LYS A 156 -6.39 -19.64 -8.70
C LYS A 156 -4.91 -19.91 -8.39
N PHE A 157 -4.40 -19.36 -7.29
CA PHE A 157 -3.00 -19.49 -6.87
C PHE A 157 -2.91 -19.95 -5.40
N PRO A 158 -3.35 -21.20 -5.08
CA PRO A 158 -3.50 -21.66 -3.71
C PRO A 158 -2.18 -21.74 -2.93
N ASP A 159 -1.06 -21.95 -3.64
CA ASP A 159 0.28 -22.08 -3.03
C ASP A 159 1.03 -20.74 -2.96
N GLN A 160 0.37 -19.63 -3.30
CA GLN A 160 0.96 -18.30 -3.32
C GLN A 160 0.05 -17.28 -2.64
N LYS A 161 0.67 -16.33 -1.93
CA LYS A 161 -0.01 -15.10 -1.55
C LYS A 161 0.12 -14.09 -2.70
N VAL A 162 -1.00 -13.69 -3.27
CA VAL A 162 -1.03 -12.86 -4.49
C VAL A 162 -1.76 -11.53 -4.32
N THR A 163 -2.47 -11.35 -3.21
CA THR A 163 -3.19 -10.10 -2.89
C THR A 163 -2.56 -9.41 -1.69
N LEU A 164 -2.74 -8.07 -1.59
CA LEU A 164 -2.36 -7.32 -0.39
C LEU A 164 -3.09 -7.85 0.85
N ARG A 165 -4.34 -8.30 0.68
CA ARG A 165 -5.13 -8.93 1.75
C ARG A 165 -4.38 -10.11 2.38
N GLN A 166 -3.84 -11.02 1.58
CA GLN A 166 -3.07 -12.18 2.07
C GLN A 166 -1.67 -11.78 2.57
N LEU A 167 -0.96 -10.94 1.79
CA LEU A 167 0.43 -10.59 2.06
C LEU A 167 0.60 -9.74 3.32
N LEU A 168 -0.37 -8.87 3.61
CA LEU A 168 -0.42 -8.06 4.83
C LEU A 168 -1.16 -8.78 5.98
N ASN A 169 -1.53 -10.05 5.82
CA ASN A 169 -2.28 -10.85 6.79
C ASN A 169 -3.63 -10.22 7.22
N LEU A 170 -4.27 -9.45 6.34
CA LEU A 170 -5.60 -8.87 6.58
C LEU A 170 -6.68 -9.96 6.69
N ASP A 171 -6.47 -11.10 6.04
CA ASP A 171 -7.32 -12.28 6.11
C ASP A 171 -7.45 -12.87 7.53
N LYS A 172 -6.61 -12.42 8.47
CA LYS A 172 -6.67 -12.79 9.89
C LYS A 172 -7.49 -11.84 10.74
N LEU A 173 -7.92 -10.72 10.17
CA LEU A 173 -8.78 -9.76 10.86
C LEU A 173 -10.25 -10.01 10.49
N PRO A 174 -11.19 -9.78 11.43
CA PRO A 174 -12.61 -9.80 11.12
C PRO A 174 -12.97 -8.65 10.16
N ASP A 175 -14.06 -8.82 9.46
CA ASP A 175 -14.72 -7.79 8.63
C ASP A 175 -13.90 -7.25 7.45
N VAL A 176 -12.74 -7.84 7.13
CA VAL A 176 -11.98 -7.49 5.93
C VAL A 176 -12.61 -8.16 4.71
N PRO A 177 -13.09 -7.40 3.70
CA PRO A 177 -13.71 -7.99 2.52
C PRO A 177 -12.78 -8.94 1.79
N GLU A 178 -13.29 -10.10 1.36
CA GLU A 178 -12.50 -11.07 0.59
C GLU A 178 -12.24 -10.61 -0.85
N THR A 179 -13.06 -9.69 -1.36
CA THR A 179 -12.94 -9.18 -2.72
C THR A 179 -13.25 -7.70 -2.76
N TRP A 180 -12.40 -6.93 -3.41
CA TRP A 180 -12.68 -5.54 -3.75
C TRP A 180 -13.58 -5.50 -4.97
N PRO A 181 -14.82 -4.95 -4.87
CA PRO A 181 -15.74 -4.95 -6.01
C PRO A 181 -15.22 -4.13 -7.19
N GLY A 182 -15.28 -4.70 -8.40
CA GLY A 182 -14.69 -4.10 -9.59
C GLY A 182 -15.17 -2.70 -9.97
N ARG A 183 -16.29 -2.25 -9.42
CA ARG A 183 -16.87 -0.91 -9.70
C ARG A 183 -16.93 0.01 -8.47
N THR A 184 -16.16 -0.30 -7.45
CA THR A 184 -16.01 0.51 -6.24
C THR A 184 -14.66 1.21 -6.26
N TYR A 185 -14.65 2.53 -6.53
CA TYR A 185 -13.43 3.33 -6.62
C TYR A 185 -13.14 4.14 -5.35
N ASP A 186 -14.09 4.31 -4.49
CA ASP A 186 -14.26 5.43 -3.55
C ASP A 186 -13.95 5.03 -2.11
N TYR A 187 -13.01 4.11 -1.89
CA TYR A 187 -12.66 3.70 -0.54
C TYR A 187 -11.16 3.72 -0.30
N PHE A 188 -10.83 3.93 0.96
CA PHE A 188 -9.53 3.62 1.53
C PHE A 188 -9.68 2.40 2.44
N TRP A 189 -8.71 1.53 2.40
CA TRP A 189 -8.44 0.58 3.47
C TRP A 189 -7.29 1.14 4.30
N ILE A 190 -7.53 1.35 5.58
CA ILE A 190 -6.52 1.83 6.53
C ILE A 190 -6.18 0.67 7.44
N VAL A 191 -4.92 0.28 7.41
CA VAL A 191 -4.37 -0.87 8.13
C VAL A 191 -3.35 -0.37 9.12
N GLU A 192 -3.47 -0.74 10.38
CA GLU A 192 -2.51 -0.37 11.42
C GLU A 192 -1.78 -1.60 11.95
N PHE A 193 -0.48 -1.47 12.14
CA PHE A 193 0.38 -2.50 12.74
C PHE A 193 0.75 -2.10 14.15
N GLY A 194 0.89 -3.11 15.03
CA GLY A 194 1.37 -2.92 16.38
C GLY A 194 2.87 -2.67 16.45
N THR A 195 3.35 -2.32 17.64
CA THR A 195 4.77 -2.11 17.92
C THR A 195 5.46 -3.37 18.49
N ASP A 196 4.75 -4.49 18.52
CA ASP A 196 5.23 -5.77 19.04
C ASP A 196 6.09 -6.57 18.05
N GLY A 197 6.31 -6.04 16.84
CA GLY A 197 7.05 -6.70 15.77
C GLY A 197 6.27 -7.80 15.04
N LEU A 198 5.00 -8.03 15.38
CA LEU A 198 4.18 -9.02 14.69
C LEU A 198 3.68 -8.47 13.35
N ARG A 199 3.84 -9.26 12.28
CA ARG A 199 3.37 -8.91 10.93
C ARG A 199 1.86 -9.13 10.75
N VAL A 200 1.11 -9.16 11.82
CA VAL A 200 -0.35 -9.20 11.80
C VAL A 200 -0.86 -7.83 12.19
N PRO A 201 -1.69 -7.19 11.37
CA PRO A 201 -2.22 -5.87 11.71
C PRO A 201 -3.10 -5.94 12.95
N VAL A 202 -3.12 -4.86 13.70
CA VAL A 202 -3.94 -4.72 14.93
C VAL A 202 -5.30 -4.07 14.66
N SER A 203 -5.42 -3.35 13.54
CA SER A 203 -6.70 -2.78 13.13
C SER A 203 -6.86 -2.68 11.62
N PHE A 204 -8.11 -2.68 11.20
CA PHE A 204 -8.53 -2.45 9.83
C PHE A 204 -9.75 -1.52 9.82
N LYS A 205 -9.75 -0.53 8.95
CA LYS A 205 -10.86 0.40 8.77
C LYS A 205 -11.07 0.70 7.30
N MET A 206 -12.32 0.70 6.87
CA MET A 206 -12.74 1.20 5.56
C MET A 206 -13.24 2.65 5.71
N VAL A 207 -12.70 3.54 4.90
CA VAL A 207 -13.12 4.95 4.85
C VAL A 207 -13.59 5.28 3.45
N ARG A 208 -14.83 5.77 3.32
CA ARG A 208 -15.37 6.21 2.05
C ARG A 208 -14.81 7.58 1.68
N GLN A 209 -14.39 7.73 0.43
CA GLN A 209 -14.01 9.02 -0.15
C GLN A 209 -15.27 9.84 -0.41
N GLN A 210 -15.37 11.01 0.18
CA GLN A 210 -16.48 11.95 -0.01
C GLN A 210 -15.87 13.32 -0.31
N PHE A 211 -16.02 13.75 -1.54
CA PHE A 211 -15.41 14.99 -1.99
C PHE A 211 -16.37 16.17 -1.88
N THR A 212 -15.83 17.35 -1.62
CA THR A 212 -16.58 18.59 -1.41
C THR A 212 -16.02 19.73 -2.27
N GLY A 213 -16.70 20.87 -2.29
CA GLY A 213 -16.26 22.07 -3.01
C GLY A 213 -16.07 21.80 -4.50
N PRO A 214 -14.90 22.16 -5.08
CA PRO A 214 -14.66 22.00 -6.52
C PRO A 214 -14.67 20.54 -6.99
N PHE A 215 -14.56 19.58 -6.08
CA PHE A 215 -14.54 18.14 -6.36
C PHE A 215 -15.86 17.42 -6.03
N ALA A 216 -16.92 18.13 -5.68
CA ALA A 216 -18.21 17.54 -5.31
C ALA A 216 -18.84 16.66 -6.42
N ASN A 217 -18.41 16.85 -7.66
CA ASN A 217 -18.87 16.06 -8.81
C ASN A 217 -18.05 14.76 -9.03
N VAL A 218 -16.96 14.55 -8.31
CA VAL A 218 -16.24 13.28 -8.35
C VAL A 218 -17.12 12.22 -7.70
N PRO A 219 -17.42 11.11 -8.39
CA PRO A 219 -18.36 10.11 -7.89
C PRO A 219 -17.92 9.55 -6.54
N SER A 220 -18.90 9.25 -5.68
CA SER A 220 -18.70 8.61 -4.39
C SER A 220 -19.89 7.70 -4.07
N ASN A 221 -19.67 6.39 -4.05
CA ASN A 221 -20.71 5.37 -3.90
C ASN A 221 -20.52 4.56 -2.62
N GLU A 222 -21.55 3.83 -2.24
CA GLU A 222 -21.44 2.83 -1.19
C GLU A 222 -20.66 1.61 -1.67
N TRP A 223 -20.02 0.92 -0.74
CA TRP A 223 -19.26 -0.30 -1.01
C TRP A 223 -20.09 -1.33 -1.78
N GLY A 224 -19.54 -1.85 -2.86
CA GLY A 224 -20.19 -2.84 -3.72
C GLY A 224 -21.31 -2.28 -4.63
N LYS A 225 -21.63 -1.01 -4.53
CA LYS A 225 -22.59 -0.38 -5.46
C LYS A 225 -21.87 0.09 -6.72
N ARG A 226 -22.58 -0.03 -7.84
CA ARG A 226 -22.06 0.44 -9.12
C ARG A 226 -21.92 1.95 -9.11
N GLU A 227 -20.78 2.45 -9.52
CA GLU A 227 -20.56 3.86 -9.72
C GLU A 227 -21.47 4.41 -10.81
N LYS A 228 -22.07 5.58 -10.54
CA LYS A 228 -22.89 6.30 -11.48
C LYS A 228 -22.03 7.38 -12.15
N LEU A 229 -21.47 7.05 -13.29
CA LEU A 229 -20.68 8.00 -14.08
C LEU A 229 -21.62 8.93 -14.87
N PRO A 230 -21.24 10.20 -15.08
CA PRO A 230 -21.95 11.13 -15.96
C PRO A 230 -22.09 10.58 -17.38
N LEU A 231 -23.19 10.91 -18.04
CA LEU A 231 -23.38 10.53 -19.45
C LEU A 231 -22.30 11.13 -20.33
N GLY A 232 -21.84 10.36 -21.32
CA GLY A 232 -20.80 10.80 -22.27
C GLY A 232 -19.38 10.81 -21.69
N ASN A 233 -19.17 10.26 -20.48
CA ASN A 233 -17.81 10.02 -20.00
C ASN A 233 -17.09 9.02 -20.92
N LYS A 234 -15.75 9.14 -21.01
CA LYS A 234 -14.89 8.23 -21.79
C LYS A 234 -14.21 7.17 -20.92
N CYS A 235 -14.72 6.94 -19.69
CA CYS A 235 -14.14 5.96 -18.81
C CYS A 235 -14.54 4.54 -19.20
N LEU A 236 -13.62 3.60 -19.08
CA LEU A 236 -13.92 2.17 -19.21
C LEU A 236 -14.89 1.75 -18.10
N PRO A 237 -15.82 0.82 -18.42
CA PRO A 237 -16.84 0.34 -17.49
C PRO A 237 -16.24 -0.48 -16.31
#